data_1279bb74590e4c31449d1a00c4daa8dc
#
_entry.id   1279bb74590e4c31449d1a00c4daa8dc
#
_cell.length_a   1.000
_cell.length_b   1.000
_cell.length_c   1.000
_cell.angle_alpha   90.00
_cell.angle_beta   90.00
_cell.angle_gamma   90.00
#
_symmetry.space_group_name_H-M   'P 1'
#
loop_
_entity.id
_entity.type
_entity.pdbx_description
1 polymer ?
#
loop_
_entity_poly.entity_id
_entity_poly.type
_entity_poly.pdbx_seq_one_letter_code
_entity_poly.pdbx_strand_id
1 'polypeptide(L)'
;MAFLAPFAPAIGVLGAVTSAVGAIRQGKALKAQADLQAGVLRQRAESERLRFEAAERDFRRARDFDLASLRAARGASGVVQTAGSPLLGRDAFRREAEVQALRLRFGGKTVSTRSQQQ
;
A
#
# COMPACT_ATOMS: atom_id res chain seq x y z
N MET A 1 -22.11 -52.26 -47.96
CA MET A 1 -21.99 -51.44 -46.76
C MET A 1 -20.53 -51.09 -46.52
N ALA A 2 -19.97 -50.15 -47.25
CA ALA A 2 -18.59 -49.70 -47.06
C ALA A 2 -18.38 -48.30 -47.60
N PHE A 3 -19.15 -47.31 -47.08
CA PHE A 3 -19.04 -45.91 -47.51
C PHE A 3 -18.89 -44.88 -46.37
N LEU A 4 -18.56 -45.32 -45.17
CA LEU A 4 -18.44 -44.42 -44.00
C LEU A 4 -17.01 -44.25 -43.46
N ALA A 5 -16.00 -44.87 -44.10
CA ALA A 5 -14.63 -44.85 -43.58
C ALA A 5 -13.79 -43.57 -43.84
N PRO A 6 -14.06 -42.68 -44.84
CA PRO A 6 -13.16 -41.52 -45.05
C PRO A 6 -13.49 -40.28 -44.23
N PHE A 7 -14.61 -40.21 -43.48
CA PHE A 7 -14.98 -39.02 -42.74
C PHE A 7 -14.54 -38.95 -41.27
N ALA A 8 -14.05 -40.04 -40.71
CA ALA A 8 -13.63 -40.11 -39.31
C ALA A 8 -12.45 -39.17 -38.94
N PRO A 9 -11.43 -38.97 -39.79
CA PRO A 9 -10.32 -38.07 -39.44
C PRO A 9 -10.70 -36.57 -39.50
N ALA A 10 -11.68 -36.20 -40.33
CA ALA A 10 -12.08 -34.79 -40.48
C ALA A 10 -12.80 -34.24 -39.25
N ILE A 11 -13.56 -35.06 -38.53
CA ILE A 11 -14.28 -34.66 -37.31
C ILE A 11 -13.29 -34.46 -36.16
N GLY A 12 -12.23 -35.25 -36.09
CA GLY A 12 -11.19 -35.10 -35.06
C GLY A 12 -10.39 -33.81 -35.20
N VAL A 13 -10.11 -33.36 -36.43
CA VAL A 13 -9.37 -32.11 -36.68
C VAL A 13 -10.21 -30.87 -36.35
N LEU A 14 -11.50 -30.90 -36.70
CA LEU A 14 -12.42 -29.79 -36.36
C LEU A 14 -12.61 -29.67 -34.83
N GLY A 15 -12.71 -30.78 -34.11
CA GLY A 15 -12.79 -30.78 -32.64
C GLY A 15 -11.52 -30.24 -31.98
N ALA A 16 -10.35 -30.55 -32.51
CA ALA A 16 -9.08 -30.03 -31.97
C ALA A 16 -8.90 -28.52 -32.19
N VAL A 17 -9.32 -28.01 -33.34
CA VAL A 17 -9.24 -26.58 -33.65
C VAL A 17 -10.21 -25.76 -32.75
N THR A 18 -11.42 -26.24 -32.53
CA THR A 18 -12.39 -25.57 -31.65
C THR A 18 -11.95 -25.56 -30.20
N SER A 19 -11.32 -26.62 -29.72
CA SER A 19 -10.76 -26.69 -28.37
C SER A 19 -9.56 -25.73 -28.18
N ALA A 20 -8.70 -25.63 -29.20
CA ALA A 20 -7.56 -24.69 -29.15
C ALA A 20 -8.02 -23.24 -29.15
N VAL A 21 -9.02 -22.85 -29.94
CA VAL A 21 -9.59 -21.48 -29.94
C VAL A 21 -10.28 -21.20 -28.62
N GLY A 22 -10.97 -22.15 -28.02
CA GLY A 22 -11.57 -22.06 -26.71
C GLY A 22 -10.53 -21.81 -25.61
N ALA A 23 -9.43 -22.54 -25.61
CA ALA A 23 -8.33 -22.38 -24.66
C ALA A 23 -7.65 -21.01 -24.78
N ILE A 24 -7.45 -20.49 -26.00
CA ILE A 24 -6.87 -19.15 -26.21
C ILE A 24 -7.81 -18.06 -25.70
N ARG A 25 -9.12 -18.17 -25.93
CA ARG A 25 -10.11 -17.20 -25.41
C ARG A 25 -10.17 -17.22 -23.89
N GLN A 26 -10.16 -18.41 -23.29
CA GLN A 26 -10.13 -18.58 -21.84
C GLN A 26 -8.84 -18.00 -21.23
N GLY A 27 -7.68 -18.22 -21.86
CA GLY A 27 -6.40 -17.64 -21.45
C GLY A 27 -6.40 -16.10 -21.49
N LYS A 28 -7.01 -15.50 -22.53
CA LYS A 28 -7.15 -14.04 -22.62
C LYS A 28 -8.10 -13.48 -21.54
N ALA A 29 -9.20 -14.17 -21.24
CA ALA A 29 -10.13 -13.76 -20.19
C ALA A 29 -9.48 -13.84 -18.81
N LEU A 30 -8.73 -14.92 -18.51
CA LEU A 30 -7.97 -15.05 -17.26
C LEU A 30 -6.90 -13.97 -17.11
N LYS A 31 -6.19 -13.65 -18.19
CA LYS A 31 -5.20 -12.56 -18.18
C LYS A 31 -5.87 -11.22 -17.91
N ALA A 32 -6.96 -10.90 -18.57
CA ALA A 32 -7.70 -9.65 -18.33
C ALA A 32 -8.19 -9.55 -16.87
N GLN A 33 -8.67 -10.65 -16.29
CA GLN A 33 -9.06 -10.70 -14.89
C GLN A 33 -7.86 -10.50 -13.95
N ALA A 34 -6.72 -11.10 -14.24
CA ALA A 34 -5.51 -10.92 -13.46
C ALA A 34 -5.00 -9.46 -13.53
N ASP A 35 -5.04 -8.85 -14.72
CA ASP A 35 -4.64 -7.45 -14.90
C ASP A 35 -5.57 -6.48 -14.12
N LEU A 36 -6.87 -6.75 -14.09
CA LEU A 36 -7.83 -5.98 -13.28
C LEU A 36 -7.55 -6.13 -11.79
N GLN A 37 -7.29 -7.34 -11.31
CA GLN A 37 -6.94 -7.59 -9.91
C GLN A 37 -5.64 -6.89 -9.53
N ALA A 38 -4.62 -6.97 -10.39
CA ALA A 38 -3.36 -6.26 -10.18
C ALA A 38 -3.56 -4.74 -10.14
N GLY A 39 -4.43 -4.19 -10.97
CA GLY A 39 -4.81 -2.78 -10.94
C GLY A 39 -5.45 -2.36 -9.62
N VAL A 40 -6.41 -3.14 -9.12
CA VAL A 40 -7.07 -2.89 -7.82
C VAL A 40 -6.08 -2.97 -6.66
N LEU A 41 -5.17 -3.95 -6.66
CA LEU A 41 -4.14 -4.08 -5.63
C LEU A 41 -3.18 -2.88 -5.62
N ARG A 42 -2.75 -2.42 -6.80
CA ARG A 42 -1.91 -1.21 -6.92
C ARG A 42 -2.62 0.02 -6.38
N GLN A 43 -3.89 0.22 -6.73
CA GLN A 43 -4.68 1.34 -6.23
C GLN A 43 -4.87 1.29 -4.72
N ARG A 44 -5.10 0.11 -4.14
CA ARG A 44 -5.15 -0.08 -2.68
C ARG A 44 -3.83 0.26 -2.01
N ALA A 45 -2.71 -0.24 -2.54
CA ALA A 45 -1.38 0.05 -2.02
C ALA A 45 -1.06 1.55 -2.04
N GLU A 46 -1.44 2.24 -3.10
CA GLU A 46 -1.27 3.69 -3.21
C GLU A 46 -2.16 4.44 -2.22
N SER A 47 -3.42 4.07 -2.08
CA SER A 47 -4.33 4.71 -1.12
C SER A 47 -3.88 4.51 0.34
N GLU A 48 -3.37 3.34 0.68
CA GLU A 48 -2.78 3.08 1.99
C GLU A 48 -1.54 3.92 2.22
N ARG A 49 -0.65 4.00 1.26
CA ARG A 49 0.53 4.86 1.33
C ARG A 49 0.15 6.32 1.60
N LEU A 50 -0.82 6.86 0.86
CA LEU A 50 -1.30 8.23 1.05
C LEU A 50 -1.91 8.45 2.44
N ARG A 51 -2.63 7.45 2.98
CA ARG A 51 -3.16 7.49 4.36
C ARG A 51 -2.05 7.57 5.39
N PHE A 52 -0.98 6.78 5.25
CA PHE A 52 0.16 6.84 6.16
C PHE A 52 0.93 8.15 6.05
N GLU A 53 1.09 8.70 4.85
CA GLU A 53 1.69 10.02 4.65
C GLU A 53 0.83 11.15 5.24
N ALA A 54 -0.49 11.04 5.19
CA ALA A 54 -1.39 11.97 5.84
C ALA A 54 -1.30 11.87 7.37
N ALA A 55 -1.33 10.64 7.91
CA ALA A 55 -1.18 10.40 9.34
C ALA A 55 0.16 10.92 9.90
N GLU A 56 1.26 10.76 9.15
CA GLU A 56 2.56 11.33 9.52
C GLU A 56 2.50 12.87 9.59
N ARG A 57 1.87 13.50 8.61
CA ARG A 57 1.73 14.98 8.59
C ARG A 57 0.88 15.48 9.74
N ASP A 58 -0.24 14.80 10.02
CA ASP A 58 -1.12 15.17 11.11
C ASP A 58 -0.44 14.99 12.48
N PHE A 59 0.30 13.91 12.64
CA PHE A 59 1.11 13.66 13.83
C PHE A 59 2.15 14.77 14.05
N ARG A 60 2.85 15.20 12.99
CA ARG A 60 3.83 16.30 13.07
C ARG A 60 3.18 17.62 13.45
N ARG A 61 2.00 17.94 12.90
CA ARG A 61 1.23 19.13 13.27
C ARG A 61 0.79 19.09 14.74
N ALA A 62 0.26 17.96 15.20
CA ALA A 62 -0.14 17.78 16.59
C ALA A 62 1.05 17.97 17.53
N ARG A 63 2.19 17.38 17.22
CA ARG A 63 3.44 17.55 17.96
C ARG A 63 3.87 19.04 18.06
N ASP A 64 3.82 19.75 16.94
CA ASP A 64 4.23 21.15 16.92
C ASP A 64 3.28 22.03 17.74
N PHE A 65 1.98 21.71 17.73
CA PHE A 65 0.98 22.35 18.59
C PHE A 65 1.23 22.05 20.07
N ASP A 66 1.52 20.79 20.43
CA ASP A 66 1.84 20.41 21.80
C ASP A 66 3.11 21.10 22.32
N LEU A 67 4.14 21.20 21.48
CA LEU A 67 5.35 21.93 21.81
C LEU A 67 5.09 23.44 22.01
N ALA A 68 4.22 24.03 21.20
CA ALA A 68 3.84 25.44 21.34
C ALA A 68 3.05 25.66 22.65
N SER A 69 2.10 24.78 22.97
CA SER A 69 1.32 24.85 24.20
C SER A 69 2.18 24.67 25.45
N LEU A 70 3.13 23.73 25.41
CA LEU A 70 4.11 23.56 26.50
C LEU A 70 5.00 24.77 26.68
N ARG A 71 5.40 25.46 25.60
CA ARG A 71 6.16 26.71 25.68
C ARG A 71 5.34 27.80 26.31
N ALA A 72 4.08 27.97 25.91
CA ALA A 72 3.18 28.95 26.47
C ALA A 72 2.94 28.71 27.96
N ALA A 73 2.63 27.50 28.38
CA ALA A 73 2.41 27.14 29.77
C ALA A 73 3.65 27.39 30.66
N ARG A 74 4.85 27.03 30.16
CA ARG A 74 6.10 27.25 30.88
C ARG A 74 6.50 28.72 30.90
N GLY A 75 6.24 29.45 29.82
CA GLY A 75 6.45 30.91 29.80
C GLY A 75 5.60 31.65 30.82
N ALA A 76 4.34 31.21 30.98
CA ALA A 76 3.44 31.75 32.00
C ALA A 76 3.90 31.45 33.45
N SER A 77 4.62 30.32 33.65
CA SER A 77 5.18 29.93 34.95
C SER A 77 6.53 30.58 35.31
N GLY A 78 7.10 31.40 34.41
CA GLY A 78 8.38 32.10 34.64
C GLY A 78 9.62 31.18 34.55
N VAL A 79 9.47 29.95 34.06
CA VAL A 79 10.58 28.99 33.93
C VAL A 79 11.43 29.30 32.70
N VAL A 80 12.75 29.39 32.85
CA VAL A 80 13.70 29.57 31.75
C VAL A 80 13.71 28.32 30.86
N GLN A 81 13.34 28.47 29.59
CA GLN A 81 13.12 27.36 28.66
C GLN A 81 14.39 26.89 27.94
N THR A 82 15.46 27.67 28.03
CA THR A 82 16.71 27.43 27.25
C THR A 82 17.81 26.77 28.06
N ALA A 83 17.57 26.45 29.34
CA ALA A 83 18.60 25.86 30.21
C ALA A 83 17.99 24.83 31.17
N GLY A 84 18.78 23.82 31.54
CA GLY A 84 18.45 22.83 32.56
C GLY A 84 17.40 21.80 32.17
N SER A 85 16.64 21.29 33.14
CA SER A 85 15.62 20.26 32.97
C SER A 85 14.56 20.51 31.88
N PRO A 86 14.07 21.75 31.69
CA PRO A 86 13.11 22.07 30.62
C PRO A 86 13.68 21.80 29.20
N LEU A 87 14.96 22.05 28.98
CA LEU A 87 15.64 21.80 27.73
C LEU A 87 15.74 20.27 27.45
N LEU A 88 16.16 19.51 28.45
CA LEU A 88 16.26 18.05 28.35
C LEU A 88 14.91 17.40 28.08
N GLY A 89 13.85 17.85 28.72
CA GLY A 89 12.49 17.36 28.47
C GLY A 89 12.00 17.63 27.06
N ARG A 90 12.33 18.79 26.47
CA ARG A 90 12.00 19.12 25.07
C ARG A 90 12.74 18.22 24.09
N ASP A 91 14.01 17.98 24.32
CA ASP A 91 14.83 17.15 23.43
C ASP A 91 14.41 15.68 23.49
N ALA A 92 14.07 15.17 24.68
CA ALA A 92 13.50 13.83 24.84
C ALA A 92 12.17 13.70 24.08
N PHE A 93 11.25 14.64 24.25
CA PHE A 93 9.97 14.66 23.55
C PHE A 93 10.14 14.71 22.02
N ARG A 94 11.05 15.53 21.52
CA ARG A 94 11.35 15.62 20.09
C ARG A 94 11.87 14.30 19.53
N ARG A 95 12.81 13.65 20.22
CA ARG A 95 13.38 12.36 19.80
C ARG A 95 12.29 11.28 19.73
N GLU A 96 11.46 11.20 20.75
CA GLU A 96 10.37 10.23 20.78
C GLU A 96 9.34 10.49 19.66
N ALA A 97 8.97 11.74 19.43
CA ALA A 97 8.07 12.12 18.35
C ALA A 97 8.65 11.81 16.97
N GLU A 98 9.95 12.02 16.75
CA GLU A 98 10.61 11.63 15.48
C GLU A 98 10.62 10.12 15.29
N VAL A 99 10.87 9.33 16.33
CA VAL A 99 10.80 7.86 16.26
C VAL A 99 9.39 7.40 15.89
N GLN A 100 8.34 8.00 16.45
CA GLN A 100 6.97 7.67 16.13
C GLN A 100 6.61 8.06 14.69
N ALA A 101 7.02 9.24 14.23
CA ALA A 101 6.82 9.68 12.85
C ALA A 101 7.50 8.73 11.84
N LEU A 102 8.72 8.29 12.15
CA LEU A 102 9.45 7.31 11.34
C LEU A 102 8.73 5.95 11.32
N ARG A 103 8.20 5.48 12.45
CA ARG A 103 7.42 4.22 12.51
C ARG A 103 6.18 4.29 11.62
N LEU A 104 5.45 5.39 11.62
CA LEU A 104 4.32 5.60 10.72
C LEU A 104 4.74 5.55 9.25
N ARG A 105 5.83 6.22 8.90
CA ARG A 105 6.37 6.24 7.55
C ARG A 105 6.84 4.86 7.07
N PHE A 106 7.56 4.13 7.91
CA PHE A 106 8.02 2.77 7.58
C PHE A 106 6.87 1.77 7.57
N GLY A 107 5.88 1.88 8.45
CA GLY A 107 4.67 1.07 8.43
C GLY A 107 3.94 1.16 7.09
N GLY A 108 3.80 2.36 6.54
CA GLY A 108 3.21 2.56 5.21
C GLY A 108 4.01 1.90 4.08
N LYS A 109 5.35 1.95 4.14
CA LYS A 109 6.20 1.32 3.13
C LYS A 109 6.12 -0.22 3.16
N THR A 110 6.13 -0.82 4.34
CA THR A 110 6.06 -2.29 4.47
C THR A 110 4.72 -2.84 4.00
N VAL A 111 3.62 -2.16 4.25
CA VAL A 111 2.29 -2.53 3.76
C VAL A 111 2.24 -2.45 2.23
N SER A 112 2.73 -1.36 1.64
CA SER A 112 2.75 -1.19 0.18
C SER A 112 3.61 -2.25 -0.53
N THR A 113 4.74 -2.64 0.05
CA THR A 113 5.61 -3.69 -0.53
C THR A 113 4.95 -5.06 -0.46
N ARG A 114 4.29 -5.39 0.65
CA ARG A 114 3.59 -6.67 0.81
C ARG A 114 2.43 -6.82 -0.18
N SER A 115 1.69 -5.76 -0.44
CA SER A 115 0.57 -5.79 -1.41
C SER A 115 1.01 -5.90 -2.87
N GLN A 116 2.29 -5.62 -3.19
CA GLN A 116 2.85 -5.81 -4.53
C GLN A 116 3.38 -7.22 -4.77
N GLN A 117 3.58 -8.01 -3.72
CA GLN A 117 4.10 -9.38 -3.80
C GLN A 117 3.00 -10.46 -3.83
N GLN A 118 1.74 -10.11 -3.65
CA GLN A 118 0.57 -10.97 -3.77
C GLN A 118 -0.08 -10.84 -5.16
#